data_e75b557d6957d4e5429c73415be0f4a7
#
_entry.id   e75b557d6957d4e5429c73415be0f4a7
#
_cell.length_a   1.000
_cell.length_b   1.000
_cell.length_c   1.000
_cell.angle_alpha   90.00
_cell.angle_beta   90.00
_cell.angle_gamma   90.00
#
_symmetry.space_group_name_H-M   'P 1'
#
loop_
_entity.id
_entity.type
_entity.pdbx_description
1 polymer ?
#
loop_
_entity_poly.entity_id
_entity_poly.type
_entity_poly.pdbx_seq_one_letter_code
_entity_poly.pdbx_strand_id
1 'polypeptide(L)'
;MTGPPPELLRGKSLSLKDLTVSFDGFKALDRLTLTVDPLELRCIIGPNGAGKTTMMDVVTGKTRPDHGSAWFGANVNLLALSEPEIAQAGIGRKFQKPTVFENLTVFENLELALWGDKSFWRKLVTRLKPSDGDHIDDMLNVIGLSTQRAASAGTLSHGQKQWLEIGMLLMQEPELLLVDEPVAGMTPQETERTAELLLSLRAEHSLIVVEHDMDFVRSIARRVTVLHEGRVLADGDMEQVQNDPRVVEVYLGA
;
A
#
# COMPACT_ATOMS: atom_id res chain seq x y z
N MET A 1 -3.88 -12.30 26.78
CA MET A 1 -3.00 -11.87 25.69
C MET A 1 -2.57 -13.11 24.91
N THR A 2 -3.17 -13.34 23.78
CA THR A 2 -2.74 -14.44 22.90
C THR A 2 -1.51 -13.94 22.16
N GLY A 3 -0.37 -14.63 22.29
CA GLY A 3 0.85 -14.33 21.55
C GLY A 3 0.63 -14.42 20.03
N PRO A 4 1.60 -13.93 19.21
CA PRO A 4 1.49 -14.01 17.77
C PRO A 4 1.31 -15.46 17.30
N PRO A 5 0.51 -15.69 16.25
CA PRO A 5 0.34 -17.03 15.70
C PRO A 5 1.70 -17.59 15.18
N PRO A 6 1.92 -18.91 15.25
CA PRO A 6 3.21 -19.53 14.91
C PRO A 6 3.68 -19.32 13.46
N GLU A 7 2.79 -18.93 12.56
CA GLU A 7 3.08 -18.65 11.15
C GLU A 7 3.90 -17.36 10.92
N LEU A 8 3.91 -16.44 11.90
CA LEU A 8 4.67 -15.18 11.85
C LEU A 8 6.18 -15.32 12.16
N LEU A 9 6.67 -16.52 12.40
CA LEU A 9 8.08 -16.76 12.69
C LEU A 9 8.99 -16.67 11.44
N ARG A 10 8.44 -16.39 10.24
CA ARG A 10 9.14 -16.35 8.95
C ARG A 10 9.30 -14.95 8.37
N GLY A 11 9.76 -13.97 9.16
CA GLY A 11 10.03 -12.62 8.67
C GLY A 11 8.89 -11.63 8.93
N LYS A 12 8.91 -10.46 8.26
CA LYS A 12 7.88 -9.42 8.47
C LYS A 12 6.67 -9.62 7.56
N SER A 13 5.87 -10.62 7.85
CA SER A 13 4.57 -10.86 7.25
C SER A 13 3.48 -10.02 7.91
N LEU A 14 2.38 -9.75 7.19
CA LEU A 14 1.15 -9.21 7.77
C LEU A 14 0.20 -10.36 8.09
N SER A 15 -0.33 -10.40 9.32
CA SER A 15 -1.37 -11.36 9.72
C SER A 15 -2.55 -10.64 10.33
N LEU A 16 -3.69 -10.77 9.69
CA LEU A 16 -5.00 -10.32 10.13
C LEU A 16 -5.82 -11.56 10.49
N LYS A 17 -6.36 -11.61 11.71
CA LYS A 17 -7.13 -12.78 12.16
C LYS A 17 -8.45 -12.36 12.79
N ASP A 18 -9.55 -12.90 12.24
CA ASP A 18 -10.92 -12.71 12.71
C ASP A 18 -11.31 -11.23 12.92
N LEU A 19 -10.78 -10.32 12.08
CA LEU A 19 -11.06 -8.90 12.18
C LEU A 19 -12.53 -8.61 11.90
N THR A 20 -13.18 -7.94 12.84
CA THR A 20 -14.55 -7.45 12.71
C THR A 20 -14.56 -5.95 12.96
N VAL A 21 -15.16 -5.20 12.03
CA VAL A 21 -15.35 -3.74 12.10
C VAL A 21 -16.79 -3.43 11.78
N SER A 22 -17.47 -2.71 12.66
CA SER A 22 -18.86 -2.29 12.47
C SER A 22 -18.97 -0.76 12.48
N PHE A 23 -19.79 -0.22 11.59
CA PHE A 23 -20.18 1.19 11.56
C PHE A 23 -21.70 1.27 11.61
N ASP A 24 -22.26 1.89 12.65
CA ASP A 24 -23.71 2.08 12.82
C ASP A 24 -24.53 0.78 12.62
N GLY A 25 -23.99 -0.36 13.08
CA GLY A 25 -24.64 -1.66 12.95
C GLY A 25 -24.37 -2.41 11.64
N PHE A 26 -23.74 -1.77 10.66
CA PHE A 26 -23.27 -2.41 9.44
C PHE A 26 -21.85 -2.96 9.63
N LYS A 27 -21.66 -4.26 9.33
CA LYS A 27 -20.34 -4.87 9.39
C LYS A 27 -19.56 -4.62 8.12
N ALA A 28 -18.58 -3.73 8.18
CA ALA A 28 -17.65 -3.46 7.07
C ALA A 28 -16.59 -4.55 6.94
N LEU A 29 -16.16 -5.17 8.06
CA LEU A 29 -15.40 -6.42 8.09
C LEU A 29 -16.12 -7.41 9.02
N ASP A 30 -16.22 -8.67 8.59
CA ASP A 30 -16.84 -9.74 9.37
C ASP A 30 -15.92 -10.95 9.44
N ARG A 31 -15.14 -11.05 10.51
CA ARG A 31 -14.16 -12.11 10.77
C ARG A 31 -13.15 -12.29 9.63
N LEU A 32 -12.71 -11.16 9.05
CA LEU A 32 -11.71 -11.18 7.99
C LEU A 32 -10.41 -11.81 8.52
N THR A 33 -9.94 -12.84 7.83
CA THR A 33 -8.64 -13.47 8.08
C THR A 33 -7.82 -13.45 6.80
N LEU A 34 -6.61 -12.86 6.87
CA LEU A 34 -5.70 -12.71 5.75
C LEU A 34 -4.26 -12.73 6.24
N THR A 35 -3.41 -13.48 5.57
CA THR A 35 -1.95 -13.44 5.80
C THR A 35 -1.23 -13.09 4.50
N VAL A 36 -0.29 -12.15 4.58
CA VAL A 36 0.57 -11.75 3.46
C VAL A 36 2.01 -12.07 3.84
N ASP A 37 2.68 -12.85 3.00
CA ASP A 37 4.06 -13.28 3.23
C ASP A 37 5.06 -12.14 2.95
N PRO A 38 6.29 -12.20 3.48
CA PRO A 38 7.34 -11.25 3.16
C PRO A 38 7.64 -11.25 1.65
N LEU A 39 7.87 -10.06 1.08
CA LEU A 39 8.16 -9.85 -0.35
C LEU A 39 7.06 -10.37 -1.29
N GLU A 40 5.86 -10.54 -0.76
CA GLU A 40 4.69 -10.90 -1.55
C GLU A 40 4.07 -9.64 -2.19
N LEU A 41 3.73 -9.72 -3.48
CA LEU A 41 2.81 -8.80 -4.13
C LEU A 41 1.44 -9.46 -4.19
N ARG A 42 0.52 -8.93 -3.39
CA ARG A 42 -0.87 -9.39 -3.32
C ARG A 42 -1.81 -8.33 -3.86
N CYS A 43 -2.67 -8.72 -4.78
CA CYS A 43 -3.78 -7.89 -5.20
C CYS A 43 -5.05 -8.24 -4.40
N ILE A 44 -5.75 -7.21 -3.93
CA ILE A 44 -7.03 -7.34 -3.25
C ILE A 44 -8.10 -6.71 -4.14
N ILE A 45 -9.04 -7.54 -4.57
CA ILE A 45 -10.15 -7.15 -5.42
C ILE A 45 -11.48 -7.37 -4.71
N GLY A 46 -12.54 -6.83 -5.26
CA GLY A 46 -13.90 -6.99 -4.73
C GLY A 46 -14.78 -5.81 -5.09
N PRO A 47 -16.10 -5.94 -5.04
CA PRO A 47 -17.04 -4.87 -5.32
C PRO A 47 -16.88 -3.69 -4.35
N ASN A 48 -17.55 -2.57 -4.66
CA ASN A 48 -17.63 -1.45 -3.75
C ASN A 48 -18.35 -1.87 -2.46
N GLY A 49 -17.83 -1.43 -1.31
CA GLY A 49 -18.35 -1.86 -0.01
C GLY A 49 -17.87 -3.24 0.48
N ALA A 50 -17.02 -3.95 -0.27
CA ALA A 50 -16.49 -5.26 0.15
C ALA A 50 -15.56 -5.23 1.38
N GLY A 51 -15.18 -4.05 1.87
CA GLY A 51 -14.33 -3.88 3.05
C GLY A 51 -12.86 -3.61 2.75
N LYS A 52 -12.46 -3.43 1.48
CA LYS A 52 -11.06 -3.21 1.06
C LYS A 52 -10.41 -2.03 1.78
N THR A 53 -11.02 -0.86 1.71
CA THR A 53 -10.52 0.38 2.37
C THR A 53 -10.52 0.22 3.89
N THR A 54 -11.57 -0.37 4.47
CA THR A 54 -11.65 -0.61 5.93
C THR A 54 -10.53 -1.54 6.40
N MET A 55 -10.20 -2.59 5.63
CA MET A 55 -9.07 -3.47 5.94
C MET A 55 -7.75 -2.66 5.96
N MET A 56 -7.50 -1.83 4.94
CA MET A 56 -6.30 -0.99 4.89
C MET A 56 -6.29 0.03 6.04
N ASP A 57 -7.44 0.61 6.39
CA ASP A 57 -7.58 1.52 7.53
C ASP A 57 -7.27 0.86 8.88
N VAL A 58 -7.59 -0.45 9.04
CA VAL A 58 -7.19 -1.23 10.22
C VAL A 58 -5.68 -1.44 10.24
N VAL A 59 -5.08 -1.82 9.11
CA VAL A 59 -3.63 -2.08 9.01
C VAL A 59 -2.82 -0.81 9.31
N THR A 60 -3.32 0.37 8.92
CA THR A 60 -2.66 1.66 9.18
C THR A 60 -3.04 2.31 10.51
N GLY A 61 -3.91 1.69 11.30
CA GLY A 61 -4.32 2.21 12.61
C GLY A 61 -5.39 3.29 12.59
N LYS A 62 -5.86 3.71 11.42
CA LYS A 62 -6.91 4.71 11.24
C LYS A 62 -8.27 4.23 11.75
N THR A 63 -8.53 2.92 11.66
CA THR A 63 -9.74 2.28 12.19
C THR A 63 -9.37 1.19 13.18
N ARG A 64 -10.05 1.15 14.33
CA ARG A 64 -9.89 0.08 15.33
C ARG A 64 -10.98 -0.96 15.13
N PRO A 65 -10.61 -2.25 15.05
CA PRO A 65 -11.60 -3.32 14.95
C PRO A 65 -12.30 -3.55 16.29
N ASP A 66 -13.55 -4.01 16.24
CA ASP A 66 -14.32 -4.44 17.41
C ASP A 66 -13.74 -5.73 18.01
N HIS A 67 -13.29 -6.64 17.12
CA HIS A 67 -12.71 -7.94 17.46
C HIS A 67 -11.60 -8.32 16.48
N GLY A 68 -10.77 -9.28 16.91
CA GLY A 68 -9.70 -9.87 16.12
C GLY A 68 -8.32 -9.37 16.49
N SER A 69 -7.33 -9.69 15.67
CA SER A 69 -5.95 -9.28 15.88
C SER A 69 -5.25 -8.93 14.56
N ALA A 70 -4.31 -7.99 14.62
CA ALA A 70 -3.49 -7.57 13.48
C ALA A 70 -2.03 -7.49 13.91
N TRP A 71 -1.17 -8.25 13.23
CA TRP A 71 0.25 -8.36 13.54
C TRP A 71 1.10 -8.10 12.30
N PHE A 72 2.19 -7.38 12.48
CA PHE A 72 3.21 -7.15 11.46
C PHE A 72 4.56 -7.70 11.95
N GLY A 73 5.12 -8.65 11.21
CA GLY A 73 6.25 -9.45 11.67
C GLY A 73 5.91 -10.25 12.93
N ALA A 74 6.94 -10.72 13.62
CA ALA A 74 6.76 -11.58 14.81
C ALA A 74 6.24 -10.83 16.06
N ASN A 75 6.46 -9.50 16.14
CA ASN A 75 6.36 -8.80 17.42
C ASN A 75 5.54 -7.50 17.39
N VAL A 76 5.10 -7.03 16.22
CA VAL A 76 4.42 -5.73 16.11
C VAL A 76 2.90 -5.94 16.12
N ASN A 77 2.27 -5.66 17.26
CA ASN A 77 0.80 -5.64 17.35
C ASN A 77 0.28 -4.30 16.86
N LEU A 78 -0.27 -4.26 15.63
CA LEU A 78 -0.77 -3.03 15.01
C LEU A 78 -1.91 -2.37 15.80
N LEU A 79 -2.70 -3.17 16.51
CA LEU A 79 -3.83 -2.64 17.29
C LEU A 79 -3.38 -1.90 18.57
N ALA A 80 -2.12 -2.01 18.96
CA ALA A 80 -1.56 -1.31 20.11
C ALA A 80 -0.85 0.01 19.74
N LEU A 81 -0.64 0.27 18.43
CA LEU A 81 0.13 1.39 17.91
C LEU A 81 -0.77 2.50 17.36
N SER A 82 -0.31 3.73 17.39
CA SER A 82 -0.87 4.86 16.63
C SER A 82 -0.45 4.82 15.16
N GLU A 83 -1.13 5.59 14.29
CA GLU A 83 -0.78 5.69 12.86
C GLU A 83 0.71 6.04 12.63
N PRO A 84 1.31 7.05 13.31
CA PRO A 84 2.73 7.34 13.16
C PRO A 84 3.66 6.20 13.61
N GLU A 85 3.31 5.48 14.67
CA GLU A 85 4.10 4.34 15.15
C GLU A 85 4.03 3.16 14.16
N ILE A 86 2.88 2.94 13.51
CA ILE A 86 2.71 1.95 12.44
C ILE A 86 3.57 2.31 11.22
N ALA A 87 3.58 3.58 10.82
CA ALA A 87 4.46 4.05 9.75
C ALA A 87 5.95 3.83 10.10
N GLN A 88 6.35 4.15 11.35
CA GLN A 88 7.71 3.90 11.83
C GLN A 88 8.05 2.40 11.93
N ALA A 89 7.06 1.53 12.10
CA ALA A 89 7.25 0.09 12.10
C ALA A 89 7.50 -0.48 10.69
N GLY A 90 7.37 0.36 9.64
CA GLY A 90 7.67 0.00 8.26
C GLY A 90 6.44 -0.27 7.39
N ILE A 91 5.27 0.26 7.72
CA ILE A 91 4.06 0.17 6.88
C ILE A 91 3.78 1.53 6.25
N GLY A 92 3.94 1.62 4.93
CA GLY A 92 3.59 2.79 4.13
C GLY A 92 2.25 2.63 3.43
N ARG A 93 1.44 3.70 3.35
CA ARG A 93 0.20 3.70 2.56
C ARG A 93 0.14 4.87 1.60
N LYS A 94 -0.10 4.55 0.34
CA LYS A 94 -0.49 5.50 -0.69
C LYS A 94 -2.02 5.60 -0.73
N PHE A 95 -2.55 6.81 -0.59
CA PHE A 95 -3.98 7.08 -0.69
C PHE A 95 -4.42 7.30 -2.15
N GLN A 96 -5.72 7.22 -2.42
CA GLN A 96 -6.28 7.42 -3.77
C GLN A 96 -5.95 8.79 -4.37
N LYS A 97 -5.98 9.86 -3.57
CA LYS A 97 -5.64 11.21 -4.05
C LYS A 97 -4.17 11.49 -3.78
N PRO A 98 -3.39 11.90 -4.80
CA PRO A 98 -1.99 12.26 -4.61
C PRO A 98 -1.83 13.37 -3.56
N THR A 99 -0.89 13.18 -2.64
CA THR A 99 -0.58 14.12 -1.56
C THR A 99 0.74 14.85 -1.79
N VAL A 100 1.03 15.19 -3.05
CA VAL A 100 2.24 15.91 -3.43
C VAL A 100 2.12 17.40 -3.14
N PHE A 101 3.23 18.03 -2.78
CA PHE A 101 3.33 19.48 -2.59
C PHE A 101 3.51 20.15 -3.94
N GLU A 102 2.43 20.57 -4.56
CA GLU A 102 2.42 21.06 -5.95
C GLU A 102 3.29 22.28 -6.21
N ASN A 103 3.51 23.14 -5.20
CA ASN A 103 4.35 24.34 -5.30
C ASN A 103 5.85 24.05 -5.13
N LEU A 104 6.22 22.83 -4.78
CA LEU A 104 7.60 22.39 -4.66
C LEU A 104 8.03 21.64 -5.92
N THR A 105 9.32 21.55 -6.14
CA THR A 105 9.89 20.70 -7.18
C THR A 105 9.73 19.22 -6.84
N VAL A 106 9.89 18.36 -7.85
CA VAL A 106 9.89 16.90 -7.65
C VAL A 106 10.98 16.51 -6.66
N PHE A 107 12.18 17.09 -6.78
CA PHE A 107 13.28 16.87 -5.85
C PHE A 107 12.92 17.27 -4.42
N GLU A 108 12.37 18.47 -4.21
CA GLU A 108 12.00 18.96 -2.89
C GLU A 108 10.89 18.12 -2.22
N ASN A 109 9.97 17.53 -3.01
CA ASN A 109 8.98 16.59 -2.49
C ASN A 109 9.64 15.34 -1.91
N LEU A 110 10.61 14.74 -2.62
CA LEU A 110 11.36 13.58 -2.15
C LEU A 110 12.25 13.94 -0.95
N GLU A 111 12.88 15.12 -0.99
CA GLU A 111 13.67 15.64 0.13
C GLU A 111 12.84 15.75 1.41
N LEU A 112 11.63 16.30 1.33
CA LEU A 112 10.73 16.38 2.48
C LEU A 112 10.36 14.99 3.02
N ALA A 113 10.13 14.03 2.14
CA ALA A 113 9.78 12.66 2.53
C ALA A 113 10.96 11.92 3.20
N LEU A 114 12.20 12.12 2.72
CA LEU A 114 13.41 11.56 3.32
C LEU A 114 13.58 11.98 4.80
N TRP A 115 13.15 13.18 5.12
CA TRP A 115 13.37 13.72 6.45
C TRP A 115 12.29 13.29 7.44
N GLY A 116 11.13 12.83 7.03
CA GLY A 116 10.03 12.36 7.87
C GLY A 116 9.73 13.29 9.06
N ASP A 117 9.19 12.76 10.14
CA ASP A 117 8.88 13.47 11.38
C ASP A 117 10.10 13.79 12.28
N LYS A 118 11.32 13.55 11.81
CA LYS A 118 12.53 13.83 12.59
C LYS A 118 12.73 15.34 12.74
N SER A 119 11.90 15.94 13.60
CA SER A 119 12.01 17.32 14.13
C SER A 119 12.20 18.41 13.05
N PHE A 120 11.12 19.05 12.65
CA PHE A 120 11.06 20.26 11.80
C PHE A 120 12.12 21.32 12.14
N TRP A 121 12.45 21.50 13.41
CA TRP A 121 13.45 22.47 13.90
C TRP A 121 14.90 22.07 13.62
N ARG A 122 15.20 20.78 13.51
CA ARG A 122 16.53 20.30 13.13
C ARG A 122 16.81 20.54 11.63
N LYS A 123 15.77 20.57 10.81
CA LYS A 123 15.81 20.72 9.36
C LYS A 123 16.18 22.14 8.91
N LEU A 124 15.80 23.15 9.68
CA LEU A 124 16.07 24.54 9.33
C LEU A 124 17.58 24.91 9.37
N VAL A 125 18.40 24.05 9.97
CA VAL A 125 19.84 24.30 10.22
C VAL A 125 20.76 23.28 9.53
N THR A 126 20.23 22.14 9.05
CA THR A 126 21.07 21.06 8.48
C THR A 126 21.01 21.10 6.95
N ARG A 127 22.14 21.38 6.30
CA ARG A 127 22.30 21.20 4.86
C ARG A 127 22.21 19.72 4.51
N LEU A 128 21.60 19.39 3.37
CA LEU A 128 21.67 18.06 2.74
C LEU A 128 23.13 17.57 2.75
N LYS A 129 23.32 16.33 3.13
CA LYS A 129 24.59 15.67 2.90
C LYS A 129 24.66 15.29 1.43
N PRO A 130 25.85 15.23 0.79
CA PRO A 130 25.97 14.74 -0.58
C PRO A 130 25.28 13.39 -0.80
N SER A 131 25.38 12.46 0.17
CA SER A 131 24.72 11.15 0.16
C SER A 131 23.19 11.21 0.11
N ASP A 132 22.57 12.28 0.64
CA ASP A 132 21.12 12.43 0.63
C ASP A 132 20.64 12.84 -0.77
N GLY A 133 21.43 13.68 -1.48
CA GLY A 133 21.18 14.05 -2.86
C GLY A 133 21.29 12.85 -3.81
N ASP A 134 22.32 12.02 -3.64
CA ASP A 134 22.52 10.80 -4.43
C ASP A 134 21.34 9.83 -4.22
N HIS A 135 20.88 9.66 -2.98
CA HIS A 135 19.73 8.81 -2.67
C HIS A 135 18.41 9.31 -3.30
N ILE A 136 18.20 10.63 -3.32
CA ILE A 136 17.04 11.22 -4.01
C ILE A 136 17.14 11.01 -5.53
N ASP A 137 18.34 11.16 -6.10
CA ASP A 137 18.55 10.97 -7.54
C ASP A 137 18.37 9.49 -7.94
N ASP A 138 18.78 8.53 -7.09
CA ASP A 138 18.49 7.11 -7.26
C ASP A 138 16.98 6.84 -7.21
N MET A 139 16.26 7.44 -6.25
CA MET A 139 14.81 7.33 -6.17
C MET A 139 14.11 7.91 -7.40
N LEU A 140 14.58 9.06 -7.91
CA LEU A 140 14.06 9.64 -9.16
C LEU A 140 14.21 8.69 -10.35
N ASN A 141 15.30 7.92 -10.40
CA ASN A 141 15.50 6.89 -11.41
C ASN A 141 14.50 5.74 -11.25
N VAL A 142 14.30 5.25 -10.02
CA VAL A 142 13.34 4.18 -9.71
C VAL A 142 11.93 4.55 -10.16
N ILE A 143 11.45 5.74 -9.77
CA ILE A 143 10.09 6.19 -10.13
C ILE A 143 10.01 6.80 -11.55
N GLY A 144 11.15 6.93 -12.25
CA GLY A 144 11.23 7.39 -13.64
C GLY A 144 10.94 8.87 -13.85
N LEU A 145 11.28 9.72 -12.86
CA LEU A 145 11.08 11.16 -12.90
C LEU A 145 12.40 11.95 -12.92
N SER A 146 13.52 11.33 -13.32
CA SER A 146 14.84 11.97 -13.34
C SER A 146 14.88 13.24 -14.19
N THR A 147 14.17 13.25 -15.34
CA THR A 147 14.10 14.42 -16.23
C THR A 147 13.22 15.54 -15.68
N GLN A 148 12.34 15.25 -14.74
CA GLN A 148 11.46 16.19 -14.06
C GLN A 148 12.00 16.68 -12.71
N ARG A 149 13.22 16.34 -12.34
CA ARG A 149 13.86 16.65 -11.06
C ARG A 149 13.61 18.08 -10.57
N ALA A 150 13.80 19.06 -11.42
CA ALA A 150 13.66 20.49 -11.12
C ALA A 150 12.29 21.08 -11.50
N ALA A 151 11.39 20.26 -12.08
CA ALA A 151 10.05 20.70 -12.42
C ALA A 151 9.18 20.85 -11.16
N SER A 152 8.25 21.82 -11.16
CA SER A 152 7.22 21.92 -10.13
C SER A 152 6.32 20.68 -10.18
N ALA A 153 6.04 20.05 -9.04
CA ALA A 153 5.18 18.89 -8.97
C ALA A 153 3.75 19.19 -9.46
N GLY A 154 3.32 20.45 -9.40
CA GLY A 154 2.04 20.90 -9.95
C GLY A 154 1.92 20.71 -11.46
N THR A 155 3.04 20.71 -12.21
CA THR A 155 3.07 20.55 -13.67
C THR A 155 3.09 19.10 -14.15
N LEU A 156 3.23 18.15 -13.25
CA LEU A 156 3.23 16.72 -13.55
C LEU A 156 1.86 16.24 -14.02
N SER A 157 1.84 15.22 -14.88
CA SER A 157 0.62 14.49 -15.19
C SER A 157 0.07 13.78 -13.95
N HIS A 158 -1.18 13.30 -14.04
CA HIS A 158 -1.79 12.55 -12.93
C HIS A 158 -0.94 11.31 -12.58
N GLY A 159 -0.55 10.50 -13.55
CA GLY A 159 0.30 9.34 -13.35
C GLY A 159 1.66 9.69 -12.75
N GLN A 160 2.30 10.76 -13.23
CA GLN A 160 3.58 11.22 -12.68
C GLN A 160 3.46 11.67 -11.21
N LYS A 161 2.35 12.31 -10.82
CA LYS A 161 2.09 12.64 -9.41
C LYS A 161 1.93 11.38 -8.56
N GLN A 162 1.30 10.34 -9.09
CA GLN A 162 1.17 9.05 -8.42
C GLN A 162 2.54 8.38 -8.21
N TRP A 163 3.43 8.41 -9.23
CA TRP A 163 4.79 7.88 -9.10
C TRP A 163 5.62 8.67 -8.10
N LEU A 164 5.50 10.02 -8.10
CA LEU A 164 6.16 10.85 -7.11
C LEU A 164 5.70 10.49 -5.68
N GLU A 165 4.41 10.27 -5.47
CA GLU A 165 3.87 9.86 -4.16
C GLU A 165 4.41 8.48 -3.73
N ILE A 166 4.51 7.52 -4.66
CA ILE A 166 5.15 6.23 -4.38
C ILE A 166 6.62 6.46 -3.98
N GLY A 167 7.36 7.30 -4.71
CA GLY A 167 8.73 7.67 -4.38
C GLY A 167 8.85 8.29 -2.99
N MET A 168 7.97 9.21 -2.63
CA MET A 168 7.94 9.81 -1.30
C MET A 168 7.71 8.77 -0.19
N LEU A 169 6.90 7.75 -0.44
CA LEU A 169 6.72 6.64 0.50
C LEU A 169 7.98 5.77 0.60
N LEU A 170 8.60 5.46 -0.54
CA LEU A 170 9.83 4.65 -0.59
C LEU A 170 11.02 5.32 0.11
N MET A 171 11.08 6.66 0.12
CA MET A 171 12.08 7.42 0.89
C MET A 171 12.03 7.16 2.40
N GLN A 172 10.94 6.58 2.91
CA GLN A 172 10.78 6.17 4.31
C GLN A 172 11.17 4.70 4.56
N GLU A 173 11.68 4.01 3.53
CA GLU A 173 12.12 2.61 3.58
C GLU A 173 11.06 1.66 4.17
N PRO A 174 9.80 1.66 3.68
CA PRO A 174 8.76 0.79 4.21
C PRO A 174 9.02 -0.66 3.84
N GLU A 175 8.68 -1.60 4.72
CA GLU A 175 8.76 -3.03 4.44
C GLU A 175 7.46 -3.57 3.80
N LEU A 176 6.33 -2.90 4.10
CA LEU A 176 5.03 -3.17 3.50
C LEU A 176 4.46 -1.89 2.92
N LEU A 177 4.12 -1.93 1.64
CA LEU A 177 3.42 -0.87 0.92
C LEU A 177 1.94 -1.26 0.70
N LEU A 178 1.05 -0.38 1.12
CA LEU A 178 -0.38 -0.45 0.81
C LEU A 178 -0.68 0.58 -0.29
N VAL A 179 -1.11 0.11 -1.45
CA VAL A 179 -1.35 0.94 -2.63
C VAL A 179 -2.81 0.83 -3.04
N ASP A 180 -3.53 1.95 -2.96
CA ASP A 180 -4.98 2.02 -3.20
C ASP A 180 -5.23 2.61 -4.58
N GLU A 181 -5.80 1.82 -5.49
CA GLU A 181 -6.16 2.16 -6.87
C GLU A 181 -5.05 2.94 -7.61
N PRO A 182 -3.84 2.35 -7.75
CA PRO A 182 -2.69 3.06 -8.29
C PRO A 182 -2.84 3.53 -9.74
N VAL A 183 -3.72 2.93 -10.54
CA VAL A 183 -3.87 3.26 -11.96
C VAL A 183 -5.16 4.01 -12.30
N ALA A 184 -5.94 4.40 -11.30
CA ALA A 184 -7.18 5.14 -11.52
C ALA A 184 -6.92 6.44 -12.32
N GLY A 185 -7.58 6.60 -13.47
CA GLY A 185 -7.46 7.80 -14.32
C GLY A 185 -6.16 7.92 -15.11
N MET A 186 -5.36 6.86 -15.19
CA MET A 186 -4.13 6.81 -15.98
C MET A 186 -4.39 6.48 -17.44
N THR A 187 -3.48 6.93 -18.31
CA THR A 187 -3.39 6.45 -19.69
C THR A 187 -2.85 5.02 -19.73
N PRO A 188 -3.07 4.25 -20.84
CA PRO A 188 -2.51 2.91 -20.97
C PRO A 188 -1.00 2.84 -20.76
N GLN A 189 -0.24 3.83 -21.25
CA GLN A 189 1.20 3.90 -21.09
C GLN A 189 1.61 4.13 -19.62
N GLU A 190 0.87 5.00 -18.90
CA GLU A 190 1.11 5.22 -17.47
C GLU A 190 0.76 3.97 -16.66
N THR A 191 -0.31 3.25 -17.02
CA THR A 191 -0.71 1.98 -16.39
C THR A 191 0.38 0.92 -16.54
N GLU A 192 0.91 0.73 -17.77
CA GLU A 192 2.00 -0.22 -18.04
C GLU A 192 3.24 0.10 -17.21
N ARG A 193 3.65 1.39 -17.20
CA ARG A 193 4.78 1.83 -16.40
C ARG A 193 4.57 1.68 -14.90
N THR A 194 3.33 1.87 -14.40
CA THR A 194 2.99 1.62 -13.01
C THR A 194 3.11 0.13 -12.67
N ALA A 195 2.71 -0.75 -13.59
CA ALA A 195 2.90 -2.19 -13.43
C ALA A 195 4.39 -2.54 -13.31
N GLU A 196 5.24 -2.02 -14.22
CA GLU A 196 6.69 -2.22 -14.18
C GLU A 196 7.29 -1.73 -12.85
N LEU A 197 6.90 -0.55 -12.38
CA LEU A 197 7.35 0.00 -11.11
C LEU A 197 6.98 -0.93 -9.95
N LEU A 198 5.71 -1.31 -9.81
CA LEU A 198 5.27 -2.19 -8.71
C LEU A 198 5.93 -3.56 -8.76
N LEU A 199 6.16 -4.11 -9.96
CA LEU A 199 6.90 -5.37 -10.14
C LEU A 199 8.37 -5.25 -9.73
N SER A 200 9.02 -4.12 -9.97
CA SER A 200 10.41 -3.89 -9.54
C SER A 200 10.50 -3.78 -8.01
N LEU A 201 9.54 -3.12 -7.36
CA LEU A 201 9.54 -2.92 -5.91
C LEU A 201 9.36 -4.20 -5.10
N ARG A 202 8.75 -5.23 -5.65
CA ARG A 202 8.54 -6.52 -4.94
C ARG A 202 9.83 -7.25 -4.58
N ALA A 203 10.97 -6.86 -5.16
CA ALA A 203 12.26 -7.46 -4.82
C ALA A 203 12.71 -7.11 -3.40
N GLU A 204 12.25 -5.97 -2.88
CA GLU A 204 12.69 -5.42 -1.59
C GLU A 204 11.53 -5.13 -0.63
N HIS A 205 10.29 -5.06 -1.15
CA HIS A 205 9.11 -4.68 -0.39
C HIS A 205 7.98 -5.70 -0.54
N SER A 206 7.20 -5.89 0.51
CA SER A 206 5.87 -6.51 0.41
C SER A 206 4.87 -5.47 -0.10
N LEU A 207 3.96 -5.87 -0.99
CA LEU A 207 2.97 -4.98 -1.57
C LEU A 207 1.56 -5.56 -1.43
N ILE A 208 0.65 -4.73 -0.95
CA ILE A 208 -0.80 -4.98 -1.06
C ILE A 208 -1.36 -3.91 -1.99
N VAL A 209 -1.90 -4.33 -3.13
CA VAL A 209 -2.49 -3.46 -4.14
C VAL A 209 -3.99 -3.69 -4.15
N VAL A 210 -4.78 -2.67 -3.83
CA VAL A 210 -6.23 -2.71 -3.99
C VAL A 210 -6.57 -2.16 -5.36
N GLU A 211 -7.27 -2.93 -6.17
CA GLU A 211 -7.60 -2.55 -7.54
C GLU A 211 -8.93 -3.17 -8.00
N HIS A 212 -9.49 -2.59 -9.05
CA HIS A 212 -10.69 -3.08 -9.73
C HIS A 212 -10.47 -3.28 -11.24
N ASP A 213 -9.36 -2.79 -11.80
CA ASP A 213 -8.94 -3.07 -13.17
C ASP A 213 -8.33 -4.47 -13.26
N MET A 214 -9.10 -5.41 -13.85
CA MET A 214 -8.71 -6.81 -13.89
C MET A 214 -7.53 -7.08 -14.84
N ASP A 215 -7.34 -6.27 -15.88
CA ASP A 215 -6.22 -6.43 -16.80
C ASP A 215 -4.92 -5.97 -16.12
N PHE A 216 -4.99 -4.88 -15.37
CA PHE A 216 -3.86 -4.45 -14.53
C PHE A 216 -3.55 -5.48 -13.44
N VAL A 217 -4.55 -5.96 -12.70
CA VAL A 217 -4.37 -7.02 -11.68
C VAL A 217 -3.69 -8.24 -12.29
N ARG A 218 -4.15 -8.70 -13.48
CA ARG A 218 -3.56 -9.85 -14.18
C ARG A 218 -2.09 -9.62 -14.54
N SER A 219 -1.71 -8.38 -14.86
CA SER A 219 -0.34 -8.06 -15.25
C SER A 219 0.67 -8.09 -14.10
N ILE A 220 0.23 -7.83 -12.86
CA ILE A 220 1.14 -7.72 -11.70
C ILE A 220 0.96 -8.80 -10.64
N ALA A 221 -0.25 -9.37 -10.49
CA ALA A 221 -0.57 -10.23 -9.35
C ALA A 221 0.08 -11.61 -9.43
N ARG A 222 0.75 -12.02 -8.35
CA ARG A 222 1.08 -13.43 -8.10
C ARG A 222 -0.02 -14.12 -7.31
N ARG A 223 -0.65 -13.39 -6.40
CA ARG A 223 -1.75 -13.87 -5.58
C ARG A 223 -2.85 -12.83 -5.51
N VAL A 224 -4.07 -13.27 -5.62
CA VAL A 224 -5.26 -12.42 -5.61
C VAL A 224 -6.17 -12.87 -4.48
N THR A 225 -6.63 -11.92 -3.69
CA THR A 225 -7.64 -12.14 -2.65
C THR A 225 -8.91 -11.38 -3.04
N VAL A 226 -10.01 -12.07 -3.11
CA VAL A 226 -11.34 -11.47 -3.36
C VAL A 226 -12.01 -11.20 -2.03
N LEU A 227 -12.35 -9.94 -1.78
CA LEU A 227 -13.18 -9.55 -0.65
C LEU A 227 -14.64 -9.39 -1.10
N HIS A 228 -15.55 -9.90 -0.28
CA HIS A 228 -16.98 -9.72 -0.43
C HIS A 228 -17.65 -9.66 0.95
N GLU A 229 -18.50 -8.66 1.18
CA GLU A 229 -19.22 -8.47 2.46
C GLU A 229 -18.30 -8.54 3.69
N GLY A 230 -17.13 -7.92 3.62
CA GLY A 230 -16.16 -7.87 4.72
C GLY A 230 -15.42 -9.19 5.00
N ARG A 231 -15.51 -10.18 4.12
CA ARG A 231 -14.87 -11.50 4.26
C ARG A 231 -13.99 -11.82 3.06
N VAL A 232 -13.03 -12.73 3.24
CA VAL A 232 -12.31 -13.34 2.12
C VAL A 232 -13.26 -14.36 1.46
N LEU A 233 -13.62 -14.10 0.20
CA LEU A 233 -14.43 -14.99 -0.62
C LEU A 233 -13.59 -16.06 -1.31
N ALA A 234 -12.46 -15.65 -1.89
CA ALA A 234 -11.50 -16.51 -2.57
C ALA A 234 -10.08 -15.96 -2.39
N ASP A 235 -9.09 -16.84 -2.37
CA ASP A 235 -7.67 -16.50 -2.28
C ASP A 235 -6.84 -17.53 -3.02
N GLY A 236 -6.03 -17.09 -3.99
CA GLY A 236 -5.24 -17.97 -4.85
C GLY A 236 -4.51 -17.21 -5.95
N ASP A 237 -4.02 -17.95 -6.95
CA ASP A 237 -3.53 -17.31 -8.16
C ASP A 237 -4.70 -16.77 -9.02
N MET A 238 -4.36 -16.01 -10.05
CA MET A 238 -5.37 -15.34 -10.89
C MET A 238 -6.30 -16.35 -11.59
N GLU A 239 -5.78 -17.49 -12.03
CA GLU A 239 -6.55 -18.52 -12.73
C GLU A 239 -7.54 -19.22 -11.77
N GLN A 240 -7.09 -19.56 -10.57
CA GLN A 240 -7.94 -20.15 -9.53
C GLN A 240 -9.08 -19.21 -9.15
N VAL A 241 -8.77 -17.93 -8.95
CA VAL A 241 -9.76 -16.92 -8.54
C VAL A 241 -10.78 -16.65 -9.64
N GLN A 242 -10.36 -16.54 -10.91
CA GLN A 242 -11.25 -16.31 -12.04
C GLN A 242 -12.23 -17.46 -12.28
N ASN A 243 -11.81 -18.69 -11.98
CA ASN A 243 -12.63 -19.89 -12.19
C ASN A 243 -13.44 -20.30 -10.94
N ASP A 244 -13.34 -19.57 -9.83
CA ASP A 244 -14.15 -19.84 -8.64
C ASP A 244 -15.62 -19.43 -8.91
N PRO A 245 -16.59 -20.37 -8.87
CA PRO A 245 -17.99 -20.07 -9.15
C PRO A 245 -18.56 -18.95 -8.27
N ARG A 246 -18.11 -18.83 -7.03
CA ARG A 246 -18.56 -17.79 -6.09
C ARG A 246 -18.08 -16.42 -6.52
N VAL A 247 -16.86 -16.31 -7.08
CA VAL A 247 -16.31 -15.07 -7.62
C VAL A 247 -17.06 -14.67 -8.88
N VAL A 248 -17.31 -15.63 -9.78
CA VAL A 248 -18.10 -15.41 -11.00
C VAL A 248 -19.49 -14.89 -10.65
N GLU A 249 -20.18 -15.48 -9.67
CA GLU A 249 -21.49 -15.04 -9.22
C GLU A 249 -21.49 -13.60 -8.72
N VAL A 250 -20.50 -13.21 -7.90
CA VAL A 250 -20.37 -11.84 -7.35
C VAL A 250 -20.09 -10.79 -8.42
N TYR A 251 -19.35 -11.14 -9.47
CA TYR A 251 -18.98 -10.18 -10.54
C TYR A 251 -19.93 -10.18 -11.74
N LEU A 252 -20.61 -11.28 -12.02
CA LEU A 252 -21.50 -11.43 -13.19
C LEU A 252 -22.98 -11.57 -12.81
N GLY A 253 -23.28 -11.87 -11.55
CA GLY A 253 -24.64 -12.09 -11.04
C GLY A 253 -25.33 -10.87 -10.46
N ALA A 254 -24.74 -9.67 -10.60
CA ALA A 254 -25.30 -8.40 -10.11
C ALA A 254 -25.97 -7.62 -11.24
#